data_98a480d8b21a11b4565dac04289d2a4a
#
_entry.id   98a480d8b21a11b4565dac04289d2a4a
#
_cell.length_a   1.000
_cell.length_b   1.000
_cell.length_c   1.000
_cell.angle_alpha   90.00
_cell.angle_beta   90.00
_cell.angle_gamma   90.00
#
_symmetry.space_group_name_H-M   'P 1'
#
loop_
_entity.id
_entity.type
_entity.pdbx_description
1 polymer ?
#
loop_
_entity_poly.entity_id
_entity_poly.type
_entity_poly.pdbx_seq_one_letter_code
_entity_poly.pdbx_strand_id
1 'polypeptide(L)'
;MATINAPTLQDVQYSGDCPLAAAHGKVTLAAAAIADKVRLVKLYAGTKVHDVRLINAALGASTTVALGFEYVNGEAGGSATALLAATSTVSAASTRMSAAPVTLDYDAFIIATIGGGAATGLVDVDVIFEFKGK
;
A
#
# COMPACT_ATOMS: atom_id res chain seq x y z
N MET A 1 16.63 3.05 7.86
CA MET A 1 15.34 2.63 7.29
C MET A 1 14.51 1.92 8.35
N ALA A 2 13.37 2.47 8.68
CA ALA A 2 12.46 1.86 9.65
C ALA A 2 11.23 1.27 8.96
N THR A 3 10.61 0.28 9.58
CA THR A 3 9.31 -0.26 9.15
C THR A 3 8.25 0.24 10.10
N ILE A 4 7.24 0.91 9.57
CA ILE A 4 6.11 1.44 10.33
C ILE A 4 4.88 0.59 10.03
N ASN A 5 4.24 0.07 11.05
CA ASN A 5 2.99 -0.68 10.89
C ASN A 5 1.80 0.26 11.05
N ALA A 6 0.94 0.30 10.05
CA ALA A 6 -0.27 1.11 10.11
C ALA A 6 -1.25 0.52 11.14
N PRO A 7 -2.07 1.36 11.79
CA PRO A 7 -3.09 0.86 12.72
C PRO A 7 -4.05 -0.16 12.10
N THR A 8 -4.25 -0.09 10.79
CA THR A 8 -5.16 -0.95 10.03
C THR A 8 -4.53 -2.28 9.61
N LEU A 9 -3.25 -2.54 9.96
CA LEU A 9 -2.53 -3.71 9.44
C LEU A 9 -3.22 -5.04 9.79
N GLN A 10 -3.80 -5.11 10.99
CA GLN A 10 -4.43 -6.32 11.49
C GLN A 10 -5.95 -6.34 11.29
N ASP A 11 -6.51 -5.32 10.62
CA ASP A 11 -7.94 -5.31 10.34
C ASP A 11 -8.30 -6.47 9.41
N VAL A 12 -9.43 -7.11 9.69
CA VAL A 12 -9.89 -8.24 8.88
C VAL A 12 -10.37 -7.74 7.52
N GLN A 13 -9.79 -8.30 6.47
CA GLN A 13 -10.13 -7.96 5.08
C GLN A 13 -11.04 -9.06 4.52
N TYR A 14 -12.33 -8.86 4.63
CA TYR A 14 -13.33 -9.86 4.29
C TYR A 14 -13.99 -9.55 2.95
N SER A 15 -14.05 -10.54 2.06
CA SER A 15 -14.65 -10.37 0.74
C SER A 15 -16.10 -10.86 0.64
N GLY A 16 -16.59 -11.61 1.62
CA GLY A 16 -17.97 -12.10 1.65
C GLY A 16 -18.30 -12.97 0.44
N ASP A 17 -19.53 -12.86 -0.01
CA ASP A 17 -20.04 -13.59 -1.17
C ASP A 17 -19.72 -12.92 -2.50
N CYS A 18 -19.25 -11.68 -2.48
CA CYS A 18 -18.86 -10.95 -3.68
C CYS A 18 -17.40 -11.26 -4.01
N PRO A 19 -17.09 -11.62 -5.27
CA PRO A 19 -15.71 -11.88 -5.64
C PRO A 19 -14.82 -10.63 -5.55
N LEU A 20 -15.39 -9.46 -5.86
CA LEU A 20 -14.64 -8.21 -5.80
C LEU A 20 -14.91 -7.50 -4.48
N ALA A 21 -13.86 -7.13 -3.78
CA ALA A 21 -13.94 -6.49 -2.47
C ALA A 21 -12.93 -5.35 -2.36
N ALA A 22 -13.06 -4.56 -1.30
CA ALA A 22 -12.15 -3.46 -1.03
C ALA A 22 -11.52 -3.62 0.35
N ALA A 23 -10.24 -3.30 0.44
CA ALA A 23 -9.52 -3.17 1.70
C ALA A 23 -9.05 -1.73 1.85
N HIS A 24 -8.99 -1.26 3.08
CA HIS A 24 -8.65 0.13 3.38
C HIS A 24 -7.52 0.18 4.39
N GLY A 25 -6.43 0.83 4.03
CA GLY A 25 -5.30 1.08 4.91
C GLY A 25 -5.13 2.57 5.15
N LYS A 26 -4.87 2.95 6.39
CA LYS A 26 -4.78 4.35 6.78
C LYS A 26 -3.69 4.54 7.82
N VAL A 27 -2.88 5.57 7.65
CA VAL A 27 -1.85 5.95 8.61
C VAL A 27 -1.66 7.46 8.61
N THR A 28 -1.38 8.01 9.77
CA THR A 28 -0.92 9.40 9.90
C THR A 28 0.57 9.36 10.16
N LEU A 29 1.35 9.88 9.22
CA LEU A 29 2.81 9.87 9.32
C LEU A 29 3.27 11.02 10.23
N ALA A 30 4.31 10.77 11.01
CA ALA A 30 4.95 11.76 11.87
C ALA A 30 6.44 11.76 11.54
N ALA A 31 6.85 12.66 10.63
CA ALA A 31 8.23 12.82 10.18
C ALA A 31 8.87 11.49 9.70
N ALA A 32 8.13 10.70 8.94
CA ALA A 32 8.63 9.46 8.37
C ALA A 32 9.83 9.77 7.45
N ALA A 33 10.93 9.07 7.65
CA ALA A 33 12.16 9.31 6.91
C ALA A 33 12.12 8.72 5.50
N ILE A 34 13.04 9.18 4.65
CA ILE A 34 13.25 8.59 3.32
C ILE A 34 13.54 7.09 3.47
N ALA A 35 12.94 6.31 2.62
CA ALA A 35 13.01 4.84 2.57
C ALA A 35 12.26 4.11 3.69
N ASP A 36 11.61 4.83 4.60
CA ASP A 36 10.69 4.19 5.53
C ASP A 36 9.52 3.59 4.74
N LYS A 37 9.07 2.42 5.17
CA LYS A 37 7.93 1.76 4.56
C LYS A 37 6.84 1.54 5.59
N VAL A 38 5.59 1.71 5.16
CA VAL A 38 4.41 1.50 5.99
C VAL A 38 3.68 0.25 5.49
N ARG A 39 3.47 -0.71 6.35
CA ARG A 39 2.62 -1.87 6.08
C ARG A 39 1.18 -1.48 6.35
N LEU A 40 0.38 -1.37 5.30
CA LEU A 40 -0.97 -0.83 5.37
C LEU A 40 -2.02 -1.89 5.66
N VAL A 41 -2.01 -2.97 4.89
CA VAL A 41 -2.95 -4.09 5.04
C VAL A 41 -2.24 -5.38 4.71
N LYS A 42 -2.76 -6.50 5.23
CA LYS A 42 -2.30 -7.84 4.88
C LYS A 42 -3.33 -8.48 3.96
N LEU A 43 -2.87 -9.01 2.84
CA LEU A 43 -3.68 -9.79 1.92
C LEU A 43 -3.12 -11.20 1.83
N TYR A 44 -3.99 -12.17 1.60
CA TYR A 44 -3.62 -13.58 1.62
C TYR A 44 -3.21 -14.08 0.24
N ALA A 45 -2.44 -15.17 0.23
CA ALA A 45 -2.05 -15.86 -1.00
C ALA A 45 -3.29 -16.19 -1.86
N GLY A 46 -3.19 -15.99 -3.17
CA GLY A 46 -4.30 -16.20 -4.08
C GLY A 46 -5.18 -14.96 -4.28
N THR A 47 -4.84 -13.83 -3.67
CA THR A 47 -5.53 -12.56 -3.89
C THR A 47 -5.02 -11.92 -5.18
N LYS A 48 -5.94 -11.47 -6.02
CA LYS A 48 -5.62 -10.67 -7.20
C LYS A 48 -5.97 -9.21 -6.92
N VAL A 49 -4.97 -8.35 -6.94
CA VAL A 49 -5.15 -6.91 -6.73
C VAL A 49 -5.49 -6.27 -8.07
N HIS A 50 -6.70 -5.73 -8.19
CA HIS A 50 -7.18 -5.13 -9.43
C HIS A 50 -6.87 -3.65 -9.52
N ASP A 51 -6.96 -2.92 -8.42
CA ASP A 51 -6.76 -1.48 -8.40
C ASP A 51 -6.34 -1.03 -7.01
N VAL A 52 -5.55 0.02 -6.98
CA VAL A 52 -5.12 0.67 -5.73
C VAL A 52 -5.24 2.17 -5.93
N ARG A 53 -5.77 2.86 -4.93
CA ARG A 53 -5.86 4.31 -4.95
C ARG A 53 -5.16 4.89 -3.73
N LEU A 54 -4.21 5.76 -3.99
CA LEU A 54 -3.50 6.51 -2.96
C LEU A 54 -4.19 7.84 -2.76
N ILE A 55 -4.64 8.11 -1.54
CA ILE A 55 -5.19 9.40 -1.13
C ILE A 55 -4.25 9.95 -0.09
N ASN A 56 -3.71 11.13 -0.31
CA ASN A 56 -2.76 11.73 0.60
C ASN A 56 -3.11 13.18 0.91
N ALA A 57 -2.81 13.61 2.12
CA ALA A 57 -2.71 15.03 2.45
C ALA A 57 -1.39 15.58 1.88
N ALA A 58 -1.14 16.87 2.01
CA ALA A 58 0.16 17.44 1.69
C ALA A 58 1.17 16.94 2.72
N LEU A 59 2.12 16.10 2.30
CA LEU A 59 3.03 15.42 3.21
C LEU A 59 4.33 16.16 3.47
N GLY A 60 4.65 17.16 2.65
CA GLY A 60 5.86 17.97 2.82
C GLY A 60 6.59 18.20 1.51
N ALA A 61 7.61 19.05 1.57
CA ALA A 61 8.39 19.41 0.39
C ALA A 61 9.13 18.19 -0.19
N SER A 62 9.06 18.03 -1.49
CA SER A 62 9.74 16.97 -2.26
C SER A 62 9.31 15.54 -1.91
N THR A 63 8.29 15.33 -1.07
CA THR A 63 7.87 14.00 -0.67
C THR A 63 7.25 13.22 -1.84
N THR A 64 7.51 11.91 -1.85
CA THR A 64 6.88 10.96 -2.76
C THR A 64 6.44 9.72 -1.99
N VAL A 65 5.44 9.03 -2.54
CA VAL A 65 5.00 7.72 -2.00
C VAL A 65 4.87 6.76 -3.17
N ALA A 66 5.46 5.58 -3.01
CA ALA A 66 5.27 4.46 -3.93
C ALA A 66 4.44 3.38 -3.23
N LEU A 67 3.62 2.67 -3.98
CA LEU A 67 2.83 1.55 -3.47
C LEU A 67 3.31 0.25 -4.11
N GLY A 68 3.43 -0.77 -3.29
CA GLY A 68 3.80 -2.09 -3.73
C GLY A 68 3.43 -3.13 -2.68
N PHE A 69 4.07 -4.26 -2.74
CA PHE A 69 3.84 -5.33 -1.76
C PHE A 69 5.13 -6.04 -1.40
N GLU A 70 5.15 -6.61 -0.20
CA GLU A 70 6.21 -7.51 0.24
C GLU A 70 5.56 -8.76 0.82
N TYR A 71 6.16 -9.90 0.58
CA TYR A 71 5.67 -11.15 1.16
C TYR A 71 6.02 -11.23 2.64
N VAL A 72 5.08 -11.77 3.42
CA VAL A 72 5.17 -11.79 4.89
C VAL A 72 6.42 -12.49 5.38
N ASN A 73 6.80 -13.60 4.74
CA ASN A 73 7.95 -14.41 5.15
C ASN A 73 9.22 -14.13 4.33
N GLY A 74 9.23 -13.06 3.54
CA GLY A 74 10.40 -12.67 2.77
C GLY A 74 10.62 -13.46 1.48
N GLU A 75 9.59 -14.14 0.97
CA GLU A 75 9.70 -14.85 -0.32
C GLU A 75 10.05 -13.86 -1.44
N ALA A 76 10.72 -14.37 -2.47
CA ALA A 76 11.09 -13.56 -3.63
C ALA A 76 9.86 -13.15 -4.46
N GLY A 77 9.94 -12.02 -5.13
CA GLY A 77 8.91 -11.52 -6.03
C GLY A 77 8.17 -10.29 -5.55
N GLY A 78 8.37 -9.86 -4.30
CA GLY A 78 7.83 -8.61 -3.80
C GLY A 78 8.50 -7.40 -4.47
N SER A 79 7.75 -6.31 -4.64
CA SER A 79 8.27 -5.07 -5.21
C SER A 79 7.60 -3.86 -4.56
N ALA A 80 8.41 -2.90 -4.17
CA ALA A 80 7.94 -1.67 -3.54
C ALA A 80 7.17 -0.75 -4.50
N THR A 81 7.28 -0.96 -5.81
CA THR A 81 6.68 -0.12 -6.84
C THR A 81 5.72 -0.88 -7.76
N ALA A 82 5.38 -2.12 -7.42
CA ALA A 82 4.59 -2.98 -8.29
C ALA A 82 3.18 -2.45 -8.57
N LEU A 83 2.61 -1.68 -7.66
CA LEU A 83 1.24 -1.17 -7.75
C LEU A 83 1.21 0.28 -8.21
N LEU A 84 2.08 1.11 -7.68
CA LEU A 84 2.16 2.52 -8.05
C LEU A 84 3.61 2.99 -7.93
N ALA A 85 4.18 3.49 -9.02
CA ALA A 85 5.50 4.11 -9.00
C ALA A 85 5.50 5.35 -8.10
N ALA A 86 6.67 5.75 -7.62
CA ALA A 86 6.80 6.92 -6.74
C ALA A 86 6.07 8.13 -7.32
N THR A 87 5.11 8.65 -6.58
CA THR A 87 4.22 9.72 -6.98
C THR A 87 4.36 10.88 -6.01
N SER A 88 4.37 12.11 -6.51
CA SER A 88 4.48 13.31 -5.68
C SER A 88 3.32 13.41 -4.69
N THR A 89 3.66 13.65 -3.43
CA THR A 89 2.71 13.88 -2.34
C THR A 89 2.90 15.25 -1.68
N VAL A 90 3.52 16.17 -2.41
CA VAL A 90 3.73 17.56 -1.96
C VAL A 90 2.39 18.26 -1.73
N SER A 91 1.39 17.94 -2.56
CA SER A 91 0.03 18.47 -2.43
C SER A 91 -0.97 17.34 -2.20
N ALA A 92 -2.08 17.66 -1.55
CA ALA A 92 -3.17 16.69 -1.40
C ALA A 92 -3.66 16.20 -2.76
N ALA A 93 -3.79 14.90 -2.91
CA ALA A 93 -4.16 14.29 -4.20
C ALA A 93 -4.79 12.91 -4.00
N SER A 94 -5.37 12.41 -5.08
CA SER A 94 -5.84 11.02 -5.19
C SER A 94 -5.28 10.46 -6.49
N THR A 95 -4.48 9.39 -6.38
CA THR A 95 -3.80 8.80 -7.52
C THR A 95 -4.13 7.31 -7.62
N ARG A 96 -4.53 6.87 -8.80
CA ARG A 96 -4.87 5.49 -9.06
C ARG A 96 -3.68 4.71 -9.61
N MET A 97 -3.70 3.41 -9.36
CA MET A 97 -2.76 2.44 -9.90
C MET A 97 -2.69 2.52 -11.43
N SER A 98 -1.48 2.51 -11.96
CA SER A 98 -1.24 2.51 -13.40
C SER A 98 -0.71 1.18 -13.93
N ALA A 99 -0.56 0.18 -13.05
CA ALA A 99 -0.08 -1.14 -13.41
C ALA A 99 -1.23 -2.11 -13.73
N ALA A 100 -0.92 -3.20 -14.39
CA ALA A 100 -1.88 -4.29 -14.60
C ALA A 100 -2.17 -5.01 -13.28
N PRO A 101 -3.32 -5.69 -13.15
CA PRO A 101 -3.63 -6.45 -11.94
C PRO A 101 -2.52 -7.44 -11.58
N VAL A 102 -2.28 -7.58 -10.28
CA VAL A 102 -1.21 -8.43 -9.72
C VAL A 102 -1.83 -9.53 -8.88
N THR A 103 -1.41 -10.78 -9.11
CA THR A 103 -1.80 -11.91 -8.27
C THR A 103 -0.71 -12.19 -7.25
N LEU A 104 -1.10 -12.30 -5.98
CA LEU A 104 -0.18 -12.59 -4.89
C LEU A 104 0.01 -14.10 -4.75
N ASP A 105 1.25 -14.57 -4.84
CA ASP A 105 1.57 -15.99 -4.70
C ASP A 105 1.65 -16.44 -3.24
N TYR A 106 1.93 -15.52 -2.34
CA TYR A 106 2.04 -15.76 -0.90
C TYR A 106 1.32 -14.66 -0.16
N ASP A 107 1.12 -14.88 1.14
CA ASP A 107 0.59 -13.83 2.01
C ASP A 107 1.52 -12.60 1.94
N ALA A 108 0.94 -11.43 1.74
CA ALA A 108 1.70 -10.21 1.50
C ALA A 108 1.14 -9.03 2.28
N PHE A 109 2.03 -8.09 2.61
CA PHE A 109 1.65 -6.76 3.07
C PHE A 109 1.63 -5.79 1.90
N ILE A 110 0.59 -4.99 1.80
CA ILE A 110 0.59 -3.83 0.89
C ILE A 110 1.36 -2.74 1.61
N ILE A 111 2.40 -2.23 0.96
CA ILE A 111 3.32 -1.27 1.55
C ILE A 111 3.34 0.06 0.82
N ALA A 112 3.52 1.13 1.58
CA ALA A 112 3.81 2.46 1.06
C ALA A 112 5.24 2.82 1.44
N THR A 113 6.05 3.24 0.47
CA THR A 113 7.45 3.62 0.70
C THR A 113 7.60 5.12 0.52
N ILE A 114 8.20 5.76 1.52
CA ILE A 114 8.40 7.21 1.54
C ILE A 114 9.70 7.54 0.80
N GLY A 115 9.64 8.57 -0.02
CA GLY A 115 10.81 9.06 -0.74
C GLY A 115 10.86 10.58 -0.79
N GLY A 116 11.99 11.10 -1.24
CA GLY A 116 12.18 12.51 -1.53
C GLY A 116 12.40 13.41 -0.32
N GLY A 117 11.75 13.18 0.79
CA GLY A 117 11.87 13.99 1.99
C GLY A 117 11.11 13.37 3.15
N ALA A 118 11.25 13.96 4.35
CA ALA A 118 10.49 13.51 5.50
C ALA A 118 9.00 13.84 5.32
N ALA A 119 8.15 12.85 5.57
CA ALA A 119 6.71 12.95 5.33
C ALA A 119 5.93 13.04 6.64
N THR A 120 5.00 13.98 6.72
CA THR A 120 4.08 14.13 7.84
C THR A 120 2.67 14.39 7.32
N GLY A 121 1.71 13.58 7.75
CA GLY A 121 0.31 13.76 7.38
C GLY A 121 -0.38 12.45 7.07
N LEU A 122 -1.62 12.55 6.60
CA LEU A 122 -2.48 11.41 6.35
C LEU A 122 -2.14 10.73 5.01
N VAL A 123 -1.99 9.42 5.06
CA VAL A 123 -1.94 8.54 3.88
C VAL A 123 -3.07 7.53 4.01
N ASP A 124 -3.89 7.44 2.98
CA ASP A 124 -5.06 6.57 2.93
C ASP A 124 -5.01 5.79 1.62
N VAL A 125 -5.11 4.48 1.69
CA VAL A 125 -4.99 3.62 0.52
C VAL A 125 -6.18 2.68 0.44
N ASP A 126 -6.89 2.73 -0.68
CA ASP A 126 -7.95 1.78 -1.00
C ASP A 126 -7.40 0.73 -1.96
N VAL A 127 -7.62 -0.53 -1.65
CA VAL A 127 -7.21 -1.66 -2.48
C VAL A 127 -8.46 -2.41 -2.93
N ILE A 128 -8.64 -2.52 -4.24
CA ILE A 128 -9.72 -3.32 -4.83
C ILE A 128 -9.14 -4.66 -5.23
N PHE A 129 -9.67 -5.72 -4.68
CA PHE A 129 -9.10 -7.04 -4.88
C PHE A 129 -10.17 -8.12 -5.03
N GLU A 130 -9.75 -9.25 -5.58
CA GLU A 130 -10.56 -10.46 -5.68
C GLU A 130 -9.78 -11.59 -5.04
N PHE A 131 -10.36 -12.26 -4.04
CA PHE A 131 -9.73 -13.42 -3.42
C PHE A 131 -10.16 -14.67 -4.18
N LYS A 132 -9.22 -15.29 -4.86
CA LYS A 132 -9.48 -16.52 -5.63
C LYS A 132 -9.11 -17.79 -4.87
N GLY A 133 -8.38 -17.63 -3.79
CA GLY A 133 -7.82 -18.74 -3.04
C GLY A 133 -6.60 -19.36 -3.72
N LYS A 134 -5.92 -20.19 -2.99
CA LYS A 134 -4.74 -20.84 -3.49
C LYS A 134 -4.68 -22.30 -3.00
#